data_de3b78c0fdc8730148868a40122b76f1
#
_entry.id   de3b78c0fdc8730148868a40122b76f1
#
_cell.length_a   1.000
_cell.length_b   1.000
_cell.length_c   1.000
_cell.angle_alpha   90.00
_cell.angle_beta   90.00
_cell.angle_gamma   90.00
#
_symmetry.space_group_name_H-M   'P 1'
#
loop_
_entity.id
_entity.type
_entity.pdbx_description
1 polymer ?
#
loop_
_entity_poly.entity_id
_entity_poly.type
_entity_poly.pdbx_seq_one_letter_code
_entity_poly.pdbx_strand_id
1 'polypeptide(L)'
;MRKKLVLAICIFLTAISVAYAANMTIEAEHQSFKEQENKAKFDGNVKVTIDEVVIKGPKAEVNINPKTHKVTEAVFFGNPVAFKNDKNKRSEVRSQVMKLSLITKILTAEGDSVTTVTESKKPTTTITADKQEYNTQSRILKVSGNVVVLHDDIKATCDTGYAYLDEKNEVRKLELTGSAMITQGDNSVEGDKLSFDTRSEIAIATGNTYTNGVMEDGTVLKVWAGLQQYNKKTGIILASKNVNVKYDEYKAQGPKATVYPDEKTKKLNQVVFTGRSKISTENRSIEADKITMFLKPKNFFADGNVKTSIPNIGDVNMGDEK
;
A
#
# COMPACT_ATOMS: atom_id res chain seq x y z
N MET A 1 1.09 -17.01 8.48
CA MET A 1 1.08 -15.54 8.52
C MET A 1 1.36 -14.86 7.16
N ARG A 2 2.21 -15.40 6.27
CA ARG A 2 2.63 -14.74 5.01
C ARG A 2 1.54 -14.54 3.93
N LYS A 3 0.46 -15.32 3.93
CA LYS A 3 -0.61 -15.17 2.91
C LYS A 3 -1.47 -13.91 3.10
N LYS A 4 -1.53 -13.33 4.31
CA LYS A 4 -2.40 -12.21 4.65
C LYS A 4 -1.83 -10.83 4.28
N LEU A 5 -0.52 -10.59 4.49
CA LEU A 5 0.09 -9.26 4.27
C LEU A 5 -0.09 -8.74 2.85
N VAL A 6 0.09 -9.61 1.85
CA VAL A 6 -0.01 -9.22 0.42
C VAL A 6 -1.44 -9.28 -0.09
N LEU A 7 -2.30 -10.17 0.48
CA LEU A 7 -3.68 -10.31 0.04
C LEU A 7 -4.56 -9.13 0.47
N ALA A 8 -4.30 -8.56 1.64
CA ALA A 8 -5.09 -7.47 2.20
C ALA A 8 -4.92 -6.15 1.44
N ILE A 9 -3.76 -5.90 0.82
CA ILE A 9 -3.53 -4.73 -0.02
C ILE A 9 -4.36 -4.80 -1.32
N CYS A 10 -4.79 -5.99 -1.76
CA CYS A 10 -5.51 -6.20 -3.01
C CYS A 10 -7.02 -5.98 -2.93
N ILE A 11 -7.62 -5.81 -1.75
CA ILE A 11 -9.08 -5.68 -1.59
C ILE A 11 -9.53 -4.22 -1.69
N PHE A 12 -8.68 -3.36 -2.23
CA PHE A 12 -8.96 -1.94 -2.37
C PHE A 12 -9.95 -1.63 -3.47
N LEU A 13 -11.01 -0.97 -3.09
CA LEU A 13 -11.84 -0.08 -3.87
C LEU A 13 -12.39 -0.61 -5.20
N THR A 14 -13.57 -1.16 -5.14
CA THR A 14 -14.48 -0.88 -6.23
C THR A 14 -15.01 0.52 -5.99
N ALA A 15 -14.33 1.49 -6.57
CA ALA A 15 -14.76 2.85 -6.55
C ALA A 15 -16.14 2.97 -7.22
N ILE A 16 -16.86 3.98 -6.83
CA ILE A 16 -18.11 4.39 -7.42
C ILE A 16 -17.89 4.61 -8.91
N SER A 17 -18.16 3.61 -9.75
CA SER A 17 -18.11 3.77 -11.19
C SER A 17 -19.41 4.43 -11.66
N VAL A 18 -19.31 5.64 -12.18
CA VAL A 18 -20.43 6.32 -12.87
C VAL A 18 -20.32 5.98 -14.34
N ALA A 19 -21.27 5.22 -14.87
CA ALA A 19 -21.29 4.86 -16.29
C ALA A 19 -21.66 6.06 -17.18
N TYR A 20 -21.26 6.03 -18.44
CA TYR A 20 -21.60 7.04 -19.43
C TYR A 20 -23.07 6.91 -19.87
N ALA A 21 -23.81 8.00 -19.88
CA ALA A 21 -25.24 8.12 -20.16
C ALA A 21 -26.15 7.88 -18.95
N ALA A 22 -25.69 8.28 -17.79
CA ALA A 22 -26.45 8.19 -16.56
C ALA A 22 -27.67 9.10 -16.56
N ASN A 23 -28.81 8.56 -16.22
CA ASN A 23 -29.93 9.37 -15.77
C ASN A 23 -29.58 9.92 -14.39
N MET A 24 -29.49 11.25 -14.30
CA MET A 24 -29.30 11.94 -13.03
C MET A 24 -30.64 12.47 -12.54
N THR A 25 -31.05 12.07 -11.34
CA THR A 25 -32.19 12.66 -10.64
C THR A 25 -31.70 13.43 -9.42
N ILE A 26 -32.31 14.59 -9.18
CA ILE A 26 -32.02 15.43 -8.01
C ILE A 26 -33.33 15.66 -7.28
N GLU A 27 -33.36 15.31 -6.01
CA GLU A 27 -34.43 15.56 -5.08
C GLU A 27 -33.94 16.57 -4.02
N ALA A 28 -34.71 17.60 -3.70
CA ALA A 28 -34.37 18.63 -2.70
C ALA A 28 -35.66 19.30 -2.21
N GLU A 29 -35.61 19.96 -1.05
CA GLU A 29 -36.74 20.74 -0.54
C GLU A 29 -36.91 22.04 -1.30
N HIS A 30 -35.78 22.65 -1.70
CA HIS A 30 -35.79 23.94 -2.41
C HIS A 30 -34.83 23.90 -3.59
N GLN A 31 -35.27 24.50 -4.70
CA GLN A 31 -34.46 24.65 -5.89
C GLN A 31 -34.54 26.12 -6.36
N SER A 32 -33.41 26.70 -6.79
CA SER A 32 -33.35 27.96 -7.47
C SER A 32 -32.45 27.84 -8.68
N PHE A 33 -32.78 28.54 -9.75
CA PHE A 33 -31.96 28.62 -10.96
C PHE A 33 -31.62 30.09 -11.23
N LYS A 34 -30.32 30.37 -11.37
CA LYS A 34 -29.79 31.68 -11.72
C LYS A 34 -29.32 31.64 -13.16
N GLU A 35 -30.15 32.14 -14.07
CA GLU A 35 -29.89 32.08 -15.51
C GLU A 35 -28.60 32.80 -15.90
N GLN A 36 -28.33 33.96 -15.31
CA GLN A 36 -27.11 34.73 -15.57
C GLN A 36 -25.82 34.01 -15.16
N GLU A 37 -25.89 33.15 -14.15
CA GLU A 37 -24.76 32.35 -13.67
C GLU A 37 -24.72 30.95 -14.30
N ASN A 38 -25.75 30.56 -15.06
CA ASN A 38 -25.95 29.18 -15.55
C ASN A 38 -25.82 28.14 -14.46
N LYS A 39 -26.37 28.42 -13.27
CA LYS A 39 -26.21 27.64 -12.06
C LYS A 39 -27.57 27.34 -11.43
N ALA A 40 -27.77 26.04 -11.11
CA ALA A 40 -28.87 25.60 -10.25
C ALA A 40 -28.34 25.35 -8.83
N LYS A 41 -29.09 25.77 -7.82
CA LYS A 41 -28.83 25.51 -6.40
C LYS A 41 -29.97 24.70 -5.83
N PHE A 42 -29.59 23.74 -4.98
CA PHE A 42 -30.50 22.84 -4.30
C PHE A 42 -30.18 22.89 -2.80
N ASP A 43 -31.20 23.10 -1.99
CA ASP A 43 -31.09 23.20 -0.53
C ASP A 43 -32.15 22.32 0.15
N GLY A 44 -31.78 21.77 1.29
CA GLY A 44 -32.63 20.90 2.11
C GLY A 44 -32.70 19.46 1.60
N ASN A 45 -32.17 18.52 2.39
CA ASN A 45 -32.24 17.08 2.16
C ASN A 45 -31.90 16.65 0.71
N VAL A 46 -30.86 17.27 0.14
CA VAL A 46 -30.49 17.02 -1.26
C VAL A 46 -30.08 15.58 -1.45
N LYS A 47 -30.70 14.89 -2.39
CA LYS A 47 -30.36 13.54 -2.82
C LYS A 47 -30.18 13.52 -4.33
N VAL A 48 -28.98 13.15 -4.78
CA VAL A 48 -28.67 12.96 -6.18
C VAL A 48 -28.45 11.49 -6.43
N THR A 49 -29.16 10.94 -7.41
CA THR A 49 -28.98 9.55 -7.85
C THR A 49 -28.42 9.56 -9.27
N ILE A 50 -27.31 8.86 -9.46
CA ILE A 50 -26.64 8.69 -10.75
C ILE A 50 -26.35 7.21 -10.91
N ASP A 51 -27.11 6.53 -11.77
CA ASP A 51 -27.09 5.07 -11.89
C ASP A 51 -27.29 4.38 -10.50
N GLU A 52 -26.27 3.65 -10.01
CA GLU A 52 -26.30 2.95 -8.74
C GLU A 52 -25.70 3.77 -7.57
N VAL A 53 -25.24 4.99 -7.86
CA VAL A 53 -24.62 5.89 -6.88
C VAL A 53 -25.61 6.87 -6.35
N VAL A 54 -25.70 6.99 -5.04
CA VAL A 54 -26.52 7.98 -4.35
C VAL A 54 -25.62 8.92 -3.57
N ILE A 55 -25.75 10.22 -3.79
CA ILE A 55 -25.08 11.27 -3.01
C ILE A 55 -26.12 12.02 -2.21
N LYS A 56 -25.91 12.15 -0.90
CA LYS A 56 -26.79 12.89 0.01
C LYS A 56 -26.00 14.03 0.66
N GLY A 57 -26.64 15.17 0.86
CA GLY A 57 -26.08 16.31 1.59
C GLY A 57 -27.10 17.39 1.81
N PRO A 58 -26.82 18.42 2.62
CA PRO A 58 -27.78 19.51 2.86
C PRO A 58 -27.89 20.46 1.67
N LYS A 59 -26.83 20.58 0.85
CA LYS A 59 -26.77 21.54 -0.28
C LYS A 59 -26.01 20.99 -1.45
N ALA A 60 -26.46 21.36 -2.68
CA ALA A 60 -25.72 21.12 -3.90
C ALA A 60 -25.82 22.31 -4.85
N GLU A 61 -24.77 22.54 -5.63
CA GLU A 61 -24.74 23.46 -6.76
C GLU A 61 -24.41 22.71 -8.03
N VAL A 62 -25.11 22.99 -9.10
CA VAL A 62 -24.93 22.34 -10.39
C VAL A 62 -24.64 23.40 -11.44
N ASN A 63 -23.51 23.30 -12.11
CA ASN A 63 -23.11 24.17 -13.20
C ASN A 63 -23.59 23.60 -14.53
N ILE A 64 -24.18 24.48 -15.39
CA ILE A 64 -24.79 24.11 -16.66
C ILE A 64 -24.05 24.86 -17.77
N ASN A 65 -23.71 24.16 -18.84
CA ASN A 65 -23.12 24.79 -20.01
C ASN A 65 -24.19 25.65 -20.75
N PRO A 66 -23.97 26.96 -20.93
CA PRO A 66 -25.00 27.87 -21.50
C PRO A 66 -25.34 27.55 -22.96
N LYS A 67 -24.43 26.95 -23.73
CA LYS A 67 -24.66 26.64 -25.15
C LYS A 67 -25.34 25.27 -25.34
N THR A 68 -25.01 24.30 -24.53
CA THR A 68 -25.48 22.91 -24.70
C THR A 68 -26.57 22.53 -23.71
N HIS A 69 -26.84 23.39 -22.71
CA HIS A 69 -27.75 23.14 -21.57
C HIS A 69 -27.47 21.84 -20.80
N LYS A 70 -26.23 21.31 -20.92
CA LYS A 70 -25.81 20.08 -20.21
C LYS A 70 -25.12 20.42 -18.90
N VAL A 71 -25.36 19.61 -17.89
CA VAL A 71 -24.63 19.70 -16.62
C VAL A 71 -23.14 19.41 -16.86
N THR A 72 -22.30 20.30 -16.37
CA THR A 72 -20.82 20.17 -16.47
C THR A 72 -20.20 19.72 -15.16
N GLU A 73 -20.78 20.11 -14.03
CA GLU A 73 -20.25 19.85 -12.71
C GLU A 73 -21.38 19.91 -11.67
N ALA A 74 -21.27 19.07 -10.64
CA ALA A 74 -22.08 19.14 -9.43
C ALA A 74 -21.17 19.21 -8.22
N VAL A 75 -21.44 20.13 -7.29
CA VAL A 75 -20.69 20.32 -6.04
C VAL A 75 -21.65 20.20 -4.87
N PHE A 76 -21.30 19.36 -3.90
CA PHE A 76 -22.08 19.07 -2.70
C PHE A 76 -21.33 19.61 -1.48
N PHE A 77 -22.03 20.28 -0.61
CA PHE A 77 -21.50 20.94 0.58
C PHE A 77 -22.16 20.43 1.86
N GLY A 78 -21.50 20.64 3.01
CA GLY A 78 -22.04 20.35 4.32
C GLY A 78 -21.98 18.87 4.69
N ASN A 79 -20.81 18.28 4.54
CA ASN A 79 -20.52 16.88 4.86
C ASN A 79 -21.37 15.89 4.05
N PRO A 80 -21.32 15.95 2.71
CA PRO A 80 -22.03 15.02 1.87
C PRO A 80 -21.53 13.58 2.06
N VAL A 81 -22.44 12.64 1.78
CA VAL A 81 -22.16 11.19 1.81
C VAL A 81 -22.56 10.61 0.47
N ALA A 82 -21.61 9.99 -0.22
CA ALA A 82 -21.85 9.20 -1.42
C ALA A 82 -21.80 7.72 -1.09
N PHE A 83 -22.70 6.92 -1.62
CA PHE A 83 -22.67 5.49 -1.43
C PHE A 83 -23.18 4.71 -2.64
N LYS A 84 -22.64 3.52 -2.81
CA LYS A 84 -23.08 2.50 -3.76
C LYS A 84 -23.26 1.19 -3.04
N ASN A 85 -24.38 0.54 -3.32
CA ASN A 85 -24.70 -0.80 -2.79
C ASN A 85 -24.73 -1.80 -3.93
N ASP A 86 -23.86 -2.79 -3.89
CA ASP A 86 -23.92 -4.01 -4.68
C ASP A 86 -24.42 -5.17 -3.83
N LYS A 87 -24.80 -6.30 -4.43
CA LYS A 87 -25.42 -7.45 -3.71
C LYS A 87 -24.72 -7.85 -2.40
N ASN A 88 -23.40 -7.83 -2.36
CA ASN A 88 -22.59 -8.26 -1.22
C ASN A 88 -21.59 -7.19 -0.73
N LYS A 89 -21.65 -5.99 -1.30
CA LYS A 89 -20.66 -4.94 -1.06
C LYS A 89 -21.32 -3.58 -0.96
N ARG A 90 -20.92 -2.83 0.07
CA ARG A 90 -21.27 -1.41 0.24
C ARG A 90 -20.00 -0.58 0.23
N SER A 91 -19.97 0.42 -0.60
CA SER A 91 -18.93 1.46 -0.60
C SER A 91 -19.56 2.79 -0.20
N GLU A 92 -18.93 3.48 0.74
CA GLU A 92 -19.40 4.77 1.26
C GLU A 92 -18.21 5.74 1.31
N VAL A 93 -18.43 6.98 0.86
CA VAL A 93 -17.45 8.08 0.91
C VAL A 93 -18.08 9.24 1.64
N ARG A 94 -17.37 9.81 2.60
CA ARG A 94 -17.73 11.02 3.35
C ARG A 94 -16.64 12.06 3.21
N SER A 95 -16.99 13.33 3.16
CA SER A 95 -16.04 14.45 3.11
C SER A 95 -16.76 15.76 3.43
N GLN A 96 -16.04 16.85 3.62
CA GLN A 96 -16.64 18.17 3.83
C GLN A 96 -17.28 18.68 2.54
N VAL A 97 -16.65 18.40 1.39
CA VAL A 97 -17.12 18.79 0.06
C VAL A 97 -16.92 17.63 -0.90
N MET A 98 -17.92 17.36 -1.75
CA MET A 98 -17.78 16.46 -2.91
C MET A 98 -18.02 17.21 -4.19
N LYS A 99 -17.24 16.89 -5.23
CA LYS A 99 -17.32 17.49 -6.54
C LYS A 99 -17.30 16.43 -7.62
N LEU A 100 -18.31 16.43 -8.48
CA LEU A 100 -18.39 15.56 -9.64
C LEU A 100 -18.25 16.40 -10.90
N SER A 101 -17.14 16.27 -11.62
CA SER A 101 -16.95 16.86 -12.93
C SER A 101 -17.39 15.89 -14.04
N LEU A 102 -18.42 16.25 -14.80
CA LEU A 102 -18.86 15.46 -15.95
C LEU A 102 -17.99 15.70 -17.19
N ILE A 103 -17.15 16.73 -17.17
CA ILE A 103 -16.19 17.04 -18.23
C ILE A 103 -14.94 16.17 -18.06
N THR A 104 -14.29 16.25 -16.90
CA THR A 104 -13.04 15.53 -16.62
C THR A 104 -13.24 14.09 -16.16
N LYS A 105 -14.49 13.71 -15.85
CA LYS A 105 -14.88 12.40 -15.31
C LYS A 105 -14.23 12.09 -13.97
N ILE A 106 -14.02 13.12 -13.15
CA ILE A 106 -13.41 12.99 -11.84
C ILE A 106 -14.46 13.25 -10.76
N LEU A 107 -14.56 12.31 -9.82
CA LEU A 107 -15.21 12.48 -8.54
C LEU A 107 -14.14 12.84 -7.52
N THR A 108 -14.31 13.95 -6.82
CA THR A 108 -13.41 14.45 -5.79
C THR A 108 -14.13 14.50 -4.45
N ALA A 109 -13.48 14.04 -3.38
CA ALA A 109 -13.90 14.20 -1.99
C ALA A 109 -12.79 14.95 -1.25
N GLU A 110 -13.10 16.13 -0.71
CA GLU A 110 -12.14 17.03 -0.07
C GLU A 110 -12.57 17.35 1.37
N GLY A 111 -11.57 17.50 2.25
CA GLY A 111 -11.72 17.79 3.68
C GLY A 111 -12.07 16.53 4.47
N ASP A 112 -11.09 16.00 5.21
CA ASP A 112 -11.22 14.85 6.10
C ASP A 112 -11.97 13.69 5.44
N SER A 113 -11.58 13.37 4.21
CA SER A 113 -12.29 12.37 3.42
C SER A 113 -12.10 10.96 3.97
N VAL A 114 -13.21 10.24 4.12
CA VAL A 114 -13.23 8.85 4.59
C VAL A 114 -13.98 7.98 3.60
N THR A 115 -13.31 6.96 3.10
CA THR A 115 -13.93 5.89 2.31
C THR A 115 -14.01 4.63 3.15
N THR A 116 -15.20 4.02 3.21
CA THR A 116 -15.43 2.73 3.87
C THR A 116 -15.97 1.74 2.86
N VAL A 117 -15.33 0.57 2.80
CA VAL A 117 -15.78 -0.55 1.95
C VAL A 117 -16.06 -1.74 2.84
N THR A 118 -17.32 -2.16 2.87
CA THR A 118 -17.77 -3.33 3.62
C THR A 118 -18.24 -4.39 2.63
N GLU A 119 -17.69 -5.58 2.75
CA GLU A 119 -18.07 -6.74 1.95
C GLU A 119 -18.43 -7.90 2.86
N SER A 120 -19.51 -8.64 2.50
CA SER A 120 -19.96 -9.78 3.31
C SER A 120 -18.84 -10.78 3.56
N LYS A 121 -18.63 -11.17 4.83
CA LYS A 121 -17.61 -12.13 5.28
C LYS A 121 -16.16 -11.71 5.07
N LYS A 122 -15.90 -10.43 4.78
CA LYS A 122 -14.56 -9.86 4.69
C LYS A 122 -14.37 -8.72 5.68
N PRO A 123 -13.15 -8.46 6.15
CA PRO A 123 -12.86 -7.28 6.95
C PRO A 123 -13.21 -5.98 6.21
N THR A 124 -13.69 -5.00 6.96
CA THR A 124 -13.94 -3.66 6.43
C THR A 124 -12.62 -2.98 6.06
N THR A 125 -12.61 -2.30 4.91
CA THR A 125 -11.50 -1.42 4.53
C THR A 125 -11.90 0.02 4.78
N THR A 126 -11.03 0.78 5.44
CA THR A 126 -11.20 2.22 5.65
C THR A 126 -10.01 2.96 5.08
N ILE A 127 -10.26 4.05 4.34
CA ILE A 127 -9.25 4.95 3.81
C ILE A 127 -9.57 6.34 4.31
N THR A 128 -8.63 6.98 4.94
CA THR A 128 -8.69 8.39 5.32
C THR A 128 -7.63 9.18 4.57
N ALA A 129 -7.97 10.37 4.12
CA ALA A 129 -7.05 11.28 3.44
C ALA A 129 -7.63 12.71 3.45
N ASP A 130 -6.79 13.72 3.24
CA ASP A 130 -7.28 15.08 3.09
C ASP A 130 -8.10 15.21 1.80
N LYS A 131 -7.71 14.47 0.75
CA LYS A 131 -8.37 14.47 -0.55
C LYS A 131 -8.33 13.09 -1.20
N GLN A 132 -9.46 12.71 -1.83
CA GLN A 132 -9.59 11.52 -2.67
C GLN A 132 -10.15 11.93 -4.04
N GLU A 133 -9.56 11.44 -5.12
CA GLU A 133 -9.93 11.72 -6.50
C GLU A 133 -10.07 10.40 -7.27
N TYR A 134 -11.24 10.14 -7.80
CA TYR A 134 -11.47 8.99 -8.66
C TYR A 134 -11.80 9.42 -10.08
N ASN A 135 -10.94 9.05 -11.02
CA ASN A 135 -11.19 9.24 -12.44
C ASN A 135 -11.91 8.00 -13.00
N THR A 136 -13.17 8.17 -13.39
CA THR A 136 -14.02 7.07 -13.87
C THR A 136 -13.62 6.54 -15.24
N GLN A 137 -12.92 7.34 -16.05
CA GLN A 137 -12.46 6.93 -17.39
C GLN A 137 -11.15 6.15 -17.33
N SER A 138 -10.16 6.66 -16.60
CA SER A 138 -8.88 5.96 -16.42
C SER A 138 -8.93 4.88 -15.36
N ARG A 139 -9.98 4.87 -14.53
CA ARG A 139 -10.16 3.98 -13.37
C ARG A 139 -8.99 4.05 -12.39
N ILE A 140 -8.53 5.27 -12.15
CA ILE A 140 -7.47 5.55 -11.18
C ILE A 140 -8.09 6.28 -10.00
N LEU A 141 -7.92 5.71 -8.81
CA LEU A 141 -8.12 6.42 -7.56
C LEU A 141 -6.77 6.98 -7.11
N LYS A 142 -6.76 8.26 -6.79
CA LYS A 142 -5.68 8.97 -6.10
C LYS A 142 -6.15 9.41 -4.74
N VAL A 143 -5.37 9.16 -3.71
CA VAL A 143 -5.58 9.65 -2.35
C VAL A 143 -4.36 10.46 -1.94
N SER A 144 -4.54 11.59 -1.27
CA SER A 144 -3.43 12.47 -0.92
C SER A 144 -3.68 13.25 0.37
N GLY A 145 -2.58 13.53 1.08
CA GLY A 145 -2.54 14.19 2.37
C GLY A 145 -2.99 13.29 3.51
N ASN A 146 -2.09 13.03 4.47
CA ASN A 146 -2.35 12.25 5.69
C ASN A 146 -3.03 10.90 5.41
N VAL A 147 -2.57 10.19 4.38
CA VAL A 147 -3.22 8.96 3.93
C VAL A 147 -3.02 7.85 4.96
N VAL A 148 -4.13 7.30 5.45
CA VAL A 148 -4.15 6.09 6.27
C VAL A 148 -5.14 5.10 5.69
N VAL A 149 -4.68 3.88 5.55
CA VAL A 149 -5.49 2.75 5.09
C VAL A 149 -5.49 1.67 6.14
N LEU A 150 -6.67 1.21 6.51
CA LEU A 150 -6.87 0.13 7.48
C LEU A 150 -7.64 -1.00 6.82
N HIS A 151 -7.13 -2.22 6.97
CA HIS A 151 -7.80 -3.44 6.53
C HIS A 151 -7.39 -4.62 7.41
N ASP A 152 -8.32 -5.19 8.19
CA ASP A 152 -8.02 -6.22 9.19
C ASP A 152 -6.92 -5.73 10.15
N ASP A 153 -5.82 -6.48 10.26
CA ASP A 153 -4.63 -6.18 11.06
C ASP A 153 -3.55 -5.39 10.28
N ILE A 154 -3.89 -4.90 9.08
CA ILE A 154 -2.96 -4.15 8.23
C ILE A 154 -3.27 -2.67 8.28
N LYS A 155 -2.22 -1.88 8.49
CA LYS A 155 -2.24 -0.43 8.35
C LYS A 155 -1.20 -0.02 7.31
N ALA A 156 -1.62 0.83 6.36
CA ALA A 156 -0.70 1.50 5.44
C ALA A 156 -0.80 3.01 5.60
N THR A 157 0.33 3.71 5.51
CA THR A 157 0.40 5.17 5.56
C THR A 157 1.30 5.67 4.42
N CYS A 158 1.00 6.86 3.89
CA CYS A 158 1.81 7.53 2.87
C CYS A 158 1.35 8.97 2.67
N ASP A 159 2.10 9.77 1.91
CA ASP A 159 1.66 11.12 1.52
C ASP A 159 0.67 11.05 0.36
N THR A 160 0.90 10.13 -0.59
CA THR A 160 0.03 9.93 -1.75
C THR A 160 -0.05 8.45 -2.13
N GLY A 161 -1.27 7.98 -2.35
CA GLY A 161 -1.55 6.64 -2.82
C GLY A 161 -2.29 6.64 -4.16
N TYR A 162 -2.02 5.61 -4.99
CA TYR A 162 -2.73 5.35 -6.23
C TYR A 162 -3.23 3.91 -6.26
N ALA A 163 -4.49 3.74 -6.64
CA ALA A 163 -5.04 2.43 -6.98
C ALA A 163 -5.48 2.44 -8.44
N TYR A 164 -4.91 1.54 -9.23
CA TYR A 164 -5.24 1.33 -10.65
C TYR A 164 -6.22 0.16 -10.73
N LEU A 165 -7.42 0.42 -11.26
CA LEU A 165 -8.47 -0.57 -11.36
C LEU A 165 -8.55 -1.14 -12.77
N ASP A 166 -8.97 -2.39 -12.90
CA ASP A 166 -9.26 -3.02 -14.18
C ASP A 166 -10.71 -2.76 -14.65
N GLU A 167 -11.13 -3.44 -15.72
CA GLU A 167 -12.48 -3.26 -16.28
C GLU A 167 -13.61 -3.75 -15.37
N LYS A 168 -13.30 -4.63 -14.41
CA LYS A 168 -14.24 -5.12 -13.39
C LYS A 168 -14.19 -4.28 -12.12
N ASN A 169 -13.44 -3.16 -12.13
CA ASN A 169 -13.16 -2.32 -10.96
C ASN A 169 -12.43 -3.08 -9.83
N GLU A 170 -11.64 -4.13 -10.18
CA GLU A 170 -10.75 -4.79 -9.26
C GLU A 170 -9.36 -4.14 -9.29
N VAL A 171 -8.71 -4.08 -8.14
CA VAL A 171 -7.39 -3.47 -8.07
C VAL A 171 -6.36 -4.32 -8.81
N ARG A 172 -5.74 -3.72 -9.83
CA ARG A 172 -4.64 -4.30 -10.61
C ARG A 172 -3.27 -3.93 -10.02
N LYS A 173 -3.12 -2.69 -9.58
CA LYS A 173 -1.86 -2.18 -9.05
C LYS A 173 -2.11 -1.16 -7.95
N LEU A 174 -1.27 -1.16 -6.93
CA LEU A 174 -1.21 -0.16 -5.88
C LEU A 174 0.16 0.50 -5.89
N GLU A 175 0.19 1.80 -5.61
CA GLU A 175 1.41 2.56 -5.36
C GLU A 175 1.18 3.50 -4.17
N LEU A 176 2.12 3.49 -3.23
CA LEU A 176 2.19 4.40 -2.09
C LEU A 176 3.50 5.16 -2.19
N THR A 177 3.46 6.47 -2.08
CA THR A 177 4.63 7.35 -2.24
C THR A 177 4.68 8.39 -1.14
N GLY A 178 5.89 8.78 -0.76
CA GLY A 178 6.17 9.71 0.33
C GLY A 178 5.99 9.04 1.69
N SER A 179 7.11 8.78 2.37
CA SER A 179 7.13 8.15 3.70
C SER A 179 6.22 6.92 3.81
N ALA A 180 6.23 6.10 2.74
CA ALA A 180 5.30 4.99 2.63
C ALA A 180 5.66 3.87 3.61
N MET A 181 4.70 3.44 4.41
CA MET A 181 4.87 2.36 5.39
C MET A 181 3.65 1.44 5.38
N ILE A 182 3.91 0.14 5.51
CA ILE A 182 2.89 -0.88 5.72
C ILE A 182 3.25 -1.67 6.96
N THR A 183 2.30 -1.82 7.87
CA THR A 183 2.46 -2.64 9.09
C THR A 183 1.42 -3.74 9.15
N GLN A 184 1.81 -4.89 9.70
CA GLN A 184 0.93 -5.99 10.05
C GLN A 184 1.43 -6.66 11.33
N GLY A 185 0.71 -6.49 12.45
CA GLY A 185 1.23 -6.85 13.76
C GLY A 185 2.58 -6.18 14.00
N ASP A 186 3.59 -6.95 14.38
CA ASP A 186 4.95 -6.47 14.65
C ASP A 186 5.84 -6.35 13.39
N ASN A 187 5.29 -6.67 12.20
CA ASN A 187 6.02 -6.59 10.95
C ASN A 187 5.79 -5.24 10.26
N SER A 188 6.83 -4.66 9.67
CA SER A 188 6.71 -3.45 8.87
C SER A 188 7.63 -3.45 7.65
N VAL A 189 7.19 -2.72 6.63
CA VAL A 189 8.00 -2.38 5.45
C VAL A 189 7.83 -0.89 5.19
N GLU A 190 8.95 -0.19 5.03
CA GLU A 190 9.02 1.24 4.78
C GLU A 190 9.85 1.52 3.52
N GLY A 191 9.61 2.66 2.88
CA GLY A 191 10.38 3.14 1.74
C GLY A 191 9.83 4.45 1.18
N ASP A 192 10.56 5.06 0.27
CA ASP A 192 10.09 6.28 -0.42
C ASP A 192 8.89 5.94 -1.31
N LYS A 193 8.87 4.72 -1.87
CA LYS A 193 7.76 4.18 -2.65
C LYS A 193 7.57 2.68 -2.38
N LEU A 194 6.33 2.29 -2.13
CA LEU A 194 5.89 0.90 -2.08
C LEU A 194 4.91 0.66 -3.23
N SER A 195 5.02 -0.49 -3.91
CA SER A 195 4.08 -0.87 -4.97
C SER A 195 3.76 -2.36 -4.91
N PHE A 196 2.56 -2.70 -5.35
CA PHE A 196 2.12 -4.08 -5.50
C PHE A 196 1.33 -4.25 -6.78
N ASP A 197 1.71 -5.23 -7.60
CA ASP A 197 0.97 -5.64 -8.79
C ASP A 197 0.27 -6.98 -8.53
N THR A 198 -1.06 -6.99 -8.69
CA THR A 198 -1.89 -8.14 -8.33
C THR A 198 -1.79 -9.30 -9.32
N ARG A 199 -1.39 -9.04 -10.59
CA ARG A 199 -1.26 -10.09 -11.62
C ARG A 199 0.06 -10.84 -11.49
N SER A 200 1.15 -10.11 -11.32
CA SER A 200 2.46 -10.71 -11.08
C SER A 200 2.62 -11.20 -9.65
N GLU A 201 1.82 -10.68 -8.72
CA GLU A 201 1.92 -10.86 -7.26
C GLU A 201 3.31 -10.45 -6.73
N ILE A 202 3.85 -9.36 -7.29
CA ILE A 202 5.14 -8.80 -6.88
C ILE A 202 4.92 -7.51 -6.10
N ALA A 203 5.49 -7.45 -4.91
CA ALA A 203 5.64 -6.23 -4.12
C ALA A 203 7.05 -5.69 -4.23
N ILE A 204 7.19 -4.36 -4.39
CA ILE A 204 8.47 -3.67 -4.51
C ILE A 204 8.48 -2.48 -3.56
N ALA A 205 9.54 -2.37 -2.78
CA ALA A 205 9.89 -1.19 -2.00
C ALA A 205 11.16 -0.56 -2.59
N THR A 206 11.17 0.75 -2.78
CA THR A 206 12.31 1.49 -3.32
C THR A 206 12.59 2.76 -2.53
N GLY A 207 13.87 3.17 -2.51
CA GLY A 207 14.35 4.37 -1.83
C GLY A 207 14.35 4.20 -0.31
N ASN A 208 15.56 4.11 0.29
CA ASN A 208 15.75 4.00 1.74
C ASN A 208 14.85 2.95 2.40
N THR A 209 14.79 1.76 1.81
CA THR A 209 13.85 0.76 2.29
C THR A 209 14.28 0.14 3.62
N TYR A 210 13.33 -0.04 4.52
CA TYR A 210 13.50 -0.74 5.77
C TYR A 210 12.42 -1.80 5.96
N THR A 211 12.82 -2.98 6.38
CA THR A 211 11.90 -4.06 6.77
C THR A 211 12.21 -4.51 8.18
N ASN A 212 11.19 -4.56 9.02
CA ASN A 212 11.21 -5.22 10.31
C ASN A 212 10.32 -6.46 10.25
N GLY A 213 10.90 -7.62 10.47
CA GLY A 213 10.19 -8.90 10.48
C GLY A 213 10.40 -9.64 11.79
N VAL A 214 9.30 -10.07 12.43
CA VAL A 214 9.35 -10.91 13.61
C VAL A 214 9.06 -12.35 13.20
N MET A 215 10.00 -13.23 13.51
CA MET A 215 9.90 -14.66 13.22
C MET A 215 8.98 -15.36 14.24
N GLU A 216 8.52 -16.56 13.95
CA GLU A 216 7.64 -17.33 14.86
C GLU A 216 8.26 -17.61 16.24
N ASP A 217 9.58 -17.65 16.32
CA ASP A 217 10.34 -17.84 17.58
C ASP A 217 10.67 -16.51 18.28
N GLY A 218 10.13 -15.40 17.81
CA GLY A 218 10.38 -14.06 18.34
C GLY A 218 11.66 -13.41 17.84
N THR A 219 12.49 -14.10 17.05
CA THR A 219 13.71 -13.53 16.49
C THR A 219 13.38 -12.39 15.53
N VAL A 220 14.07 -11.26 15.67
CA VAL A 220 13.84 -10.07 14.84
C VAL A 220 14.82 -10.06 13.66
N LEU A 221 14.27 -9.90 12.46
CA LEU A 221 15.01 -9.68 11.23
C LEU A 221 14.82 -8.22 10.79
N LYS A 222 15.90 -7.48 10.66
CA LYS A 222 15.91 -6.11 10.11
C LYS A 222 16.69 -6.06 8.81
N VAL A 223 16.13 -5.43 7.79
CA VAL A 223 16.76 -5.32 6.47
C VAL A 223 16.69 -3.87 6.00
N TRP A 224 17.83 -3.29 5.64
CA TRP A 224 17.96 -2.01 4.97
C TRP A 224 18.52 -2.24 3.57
N ALA A 225 17.96 -1.57 2.57
CA ALA A 225 18.42 -1.66 1.18
C ALA A 225 17.90 -0.47 0.35
N GLY A 226 18.45 -0.24 -0.82
CA GLY A 226 17.88 0.74 -1.77
C GLY A 226 16.68 0.18 -2.53
N LEU A 227 16.56 -1.16 -2.61
CA LEU A 227 15.45 -1.86 -3.25
C LEU A 227 15.20 -3.18 -2.53
N GLN A 228 13.93 -3.46 -2.24
CA GLN A 228 13.46 -4.76 -1.78
C GLN A 228 12.29 -5.22 -2.66
N GLN A 229 12.28 -6.48 -3.05
CA GLN A 229 11.24 -7.10 -3.86
C GLN A 229 10.80 -8.40 -3.21
N TYR A 230 9.49 -8.62 -3.15
CA TYR A 230 8.88 -9.87 -2.70
C TYR A 230 8.00 -10.44 -3.79
N ASN A 231 8.25 -11.67 -4.19
CA ASN A 231 7.39 -12.43 -5.08
C ASN A 231 6.52 -13.37 -4.24
N LYS A 232 5.23 -13.09 -4.18
CA LYS A 232 4.26 -13.85 -3.37
C LYS A 232 4.10 -15.29 -3.87
N LYS A 233 4.18 -15.52 -5.19
CA LYS A 233 4.02 -16.86 -5.80
C LYS A 233 5.13 -17.80 -5.35
N THR A 234 6.38 -17.31 -5.38
CA THR A 234 7.56 -18.12 -5.06
C THR A 234 7.97 -18.00 -3.60
N GLY A 235 7.55 -16.95 -2.90
CA GLY A 235 8.00 -16.61 -1.54
C GLY A 235 9.41 -16.03 -1.48
N ILE A 236 10.05 -15.79 -2.64
CA ILE A 236 11.42 -15.26 -2.73
C ILE A 236 11.41 -13.76 -2.41
N ILE A 237 12.38 -13.34 -1.57
CA ILE A 237 12.65 -11.94 -1.30
C ILE A 237 14.02 -11.61 -1.87
N LEU A 238 14.10 -10.50 -2.60
CA LEU A 238 15.33 -9.92 -3.11
C LEU A 238 15.57 -8.56 -2.46
N ALA A 239 16.75 -8.35 -1.90
CA ALA A 239 17.23 -7.04 -1.48
C ALA A 239 18.49 -6.67 -2.28
N SER A 240 18.61 -5.41 -2.71
CA SER A 240 19.77 -4.92 -3.46
C SER A 240 20.00 -3.43 -3.22
N LYS A 241 21.18 -2.95 -3.64
CA LYS A 241 21.66 -1.60 -3.42
C LYS A 241 21.98 -1.34 -1.93
N ASN A 242 23.19 -1.69 -1.52
CA ASN A 242 23.69 -1.51 -0.16
C ASN A 242 22.85 -2.24 0.91
N VAL A 243 22.77 -3.54 0.76
CA VAL A 243 21.99 -4.38 1.69
C VAL A 243 22.70 -4.48 3.03
N ASN A 244 21.99 -4.17 4.10
CA ASN A 244 22.39 -4.43 5.47
C ASN A 244 21.29 -5.26 6.15
N VAL A 245 21.70 -6.33 6.83
CA VAL A 245 20.80 -7.24 7.52
C VAL A 245 21.27 -7.38 8.95
N LYS A 246 20.34 -7.28 9.89
CA LYS A 246 20.54 -7.71 11.28
C LYS A 246 19.56 -8.84 11.58
N TYR A 247 20.11 -9.98 11.99
CA TYR A 247 19.34 -11.16 12.37
C TYR A 247 19.96 -11.78 13.61
N ASP A 248 19.27 -11.67 14.75
CA ASP A 248 19.81 -12.08 16.03
C ASP A 248 21.16 -11.37 16.31
N GLU A 249 22.22 -12.12 16.62
CA GLU A 249 23.59 -11.64 16.81
C GLU A 249 24.33 -11.31 15.51
N TYR A 250 23.80 -11.75 14.36
CA TYR A 250 24.47 -11.61 13.06
C TYR A 250 24.17 -10.26 12.41
N LYS A 251 25.24 -9.62 11.91
CA LYS A 251 25.17 -8.48 11.01
C LYS A 251 25.76 -8.90 9.68
N ALA A 252 25.00 -8.74 8.61
CA ALA A 252 25.45 -9.05 7.26
C ALA A 252 25.29 -7.85 6.34
N GLN A 253 26.23 -7.64 5.44
CA GLN A 253 26.22 -6.57 4.46
C GLN A 253 26.73 -7.05 3.10
N GLY A 254 26.18 -6.49 2.03
CA GLY A 254 26.60 -6.83 0.67
C GLY A 254 25.79 -6.07 -0.37
N PRO A 255 26.17 -6.17 -1.65
CA PRO A 255 25.44 -5.47 -2.71
C PRO A 255 24.06 -6.06 -2.98
N LYS A 256 23.87 -7.38 -2.72
CA LYS A 256 22.64 -8.10 -3.00
C LYS A 256 22.44 -9.26 -2.00
N ALA A 257 21.23 -9.45 -1.54
CA ALA A 257 20.79 -10.62 -0.78
C ALA A 257 19.50 -11.19 -1.37
N THR A 258 19.41 -12.53 -1.45
CA THR A 258 18.21 -13.25 -1.85
C THR A 258 17.81 -14.22 -0.75
N VAL A 259 16.56 -14.14 -0.31
CA VAL A 259 16.01 -15.04 0.69
C VAL A 259 15.13 -16.06 0.00
N TYR A 260 15.43 -17.33 0.22
CA TYR A 260 14.65 -18.44 -0.30
C TYR A 260 13.84 -19.08 0.82
N PRO A 261 12.54 -19.32 0.59
CA PRO A 261 11.74 -20.11 1.50
C PRO A 261 12.08 -21.60 1.37
N ASP A 262 11.82 -22.35 2.41
CA ASP A 262 11.75 -23.82 2.34
C ASP A 262 10.60 -24.23 1.42
N GLU A 263 10.83 -25.17 0.55
CA GLU A 263 9.85 -25.59 -0.48
C GLU A 263 8.57 -26.19 0.12
N LYS A 264 8.68 -26.92 1.23
CA LYS A 264 7.55 -27.61 1.88
C LYS A 264 6.80 -26.69 2.83
N THR A 265 7.53 -26.03 3.73
CA THR A 265 6.94 -25.24 4.82
C THR A 265 6.63 -23.80 4.40
N LYS A 266 7.24 -23.34 3.29
CA LYS A 266 7.19 -21.95 2.81
C LYS A 266 7.70 -20.91 3.83
N LYS A 267 8.43 -21.37 4.87
CA LYS A 267 9.09 -20.49 5.85
C LYS A 267 10.44 -20.03 5.31
N LEU A 268 10.95 -18.89 5.79
CA LEU A 268 12.29 -18.44 5.44
C LEU A 268 13.30 -19.49 5.91
N ASN A 269 14.16 -19.90 5.01
CA ASN A 269 15.12 -20.98 5.26
C ASN A 269 16.55 -20.54 4.98
N GLN A 270 16.78 -19.88 3.85
CA GLN A 270 18.12 -19.62 3.37
C GLN A 270 18.24 -18.15 2.90
N VAL A 271 19.34 -17.51 3.26
CA VAL A 271 19.74 -16.18 2.76
C VAL A 271 21.04 -16.32 2.00
N VAL A 272 21.07 -15.87 0.74
CA VAL A 272 22.26 -15.89 -0.11
C VAL A 272 22.69 -14.45 -0.41
N PHE A 273 23.84 -14.04 0.08
CA PHE A 273 24.50 -12.81 -0.29
C PHE A 273 25.38 -13.06 -1.52
N THR A 274 25.30 -12.20 -2.52
CA THR A 274 26.09 -12.29 -3.76
C THR A 274 26.78 -10.96 -4.06
N GLY A 275 28.01 -11.04 -4.57
CA GLY A 275 28.98 -9.96 -4.62
C GLY A 275 29.73 -9.85 -3.30
N ARG A 276 30.84 -9.14 -3.26
CA ARG A 276 31.69 -9.02 -2.06
C ARG A 276 30.86 -8.65 -0.86
N SER A 277 30.70 -9.59 0.03
CA SER A 277 29.78 -9.54 1.17
C SER A 277 30.51 -9.90 2.46
N LYS A 278 29.97 -9.41 3.58
CA LYS A 278 30.53 -9.66 4.92
C LYS A 278 29.41 -10.07 5.85
N ILE A 279 29.67 -11.08 6.67
CA ILE A 279 28.85 -11.44 7.84
C ILE A 279 29.73 -11.38 9.10
N SER A 280 29.18 -10.87 10.19
CA SER A 280 29.91 -10.71 11.45
C SER A 280 29.01 -10.96 12.66
N THR A 281 29.65 -11.48 13.72
CA THR A 281 29.20 -11.46 15.10
C THR A 281 30.17 -10.60 15.91
N GLU A 282 30.05 -10.55 17.23
CA GLU A 282 30.99 -9.84 18.10
C GLU A 282 32.42 -10.37 17.96
N ASN A 283 32.58 -11.69 17.81
CA ASN A 283 33.88 -12.38 17.93
C ASN A 283 34.47 -12.87 16.61
N ARG A 284 33.79 -12.69 15.47
CA ARG A 284 34.31 -13.12 14.17
C ARG A 284 33.64 -12.40 13.01
N SER A 285 34.35 -12.31 11.90
CA SER A 285 33.75 -11.91 10.63
C SER A 285 34.26 -12.78 9.49
N ILE A 286 33.40 -12.97 8.49
CA ILE A 286 33.70 -13.69 7.26
C ILE A 286 33.38 -12.76 6.10
N GLU A 287 34.30 -12.59 5.16
CA GLU A 287 34.12 -11.89 3.91
C GLU A 287 34.31 -12.87 2.76
N ALA A 288 33.44 -12.82 1.74
CA ALA A 288 33.50 -13.69 0.59
C ALA A 288 32.73 -13.09 -0.60
N ASP A 289 32.91 -13.66 -1.78
CA ASP A 289 32.16 -13.25 -2.99
C ASP A 289 30.71 -13.76 -2.94
N LYS A 290 30.49 -14.89 -2.22
CA LYS A 290 29.16 -15.42 -1.93
C LYS A 290 29.12 -15.95 -0.51
N ILE A 291 28.08 -15.60 0.24
CA ILE A 291 27.81 -16.14 1.57
C ILE A 291 26.42 -16.71 1.59
N THR A 292 26.29 -17.97 1.96
CA THR A 292 25.01 -18.66 2.14
C THR A 292 24.79 -18.90 3.61
N MET A 293 23.71 -18.40 4.17
CA MET A 293 23.28 -18.58 5.54
C MET A 293 22.00 -19.40 5.57
N PHE A 294 21.99 -20.51 6.26
CA PHE A 294 20.78 -21.24 6.64
C PHE A 294 20.30 -20.74 7.99
N LEU A 295 18.99 -20.52 8.12
CA LEU A 295 18.39 -19.94 9.32
C LEU A 295 18.11 -21.02 10.38
N LYS A 296 17.81 -22.24 9.94
CA LYS A 296 17.52 -23.40 10.82
C LYS A 296 17.92 -24.71 10.15
N PRO A 297 18.96 -25.45 10.66
CA PRO A 297 19.92 -25.00 11.67
C PRO A 297 20.79 -23.84 11.14
N LYS A 298 21.33 -23.01 12.04
CA LYS A 298 22.17 -21.87 11.69
C LYS A 298 23.53 -22.37 11.17
N ASN A 299 23.70 -22.39 9.85
CA ASN A 299 24.95 -22.78 9.18
C ASN A 299 25.35 -21.71 8.15
N PHE A 300 26.66 -21.56 7.94
CA PHE A 300 27.22 -20.62 7.01
C PHE A 300 28.16 -21.32 6.04
N PHE A 301 28.05 -20.97 4.77
CA PHE A 301 28.99 -21.37 3.71
C PHE A 301 29.47 -20.12 3.02
N ALA A 302 30.77 -20.01 2.80
CA ALA A 302 31.41 -18.87 2.15
C ALA A 302 32.23 -19.37 0.97
N ASP A 303 32.00 -18.79 -0.20
CA ASP A 303 32.63 -19.17 -1.45
C ASP A 303 33.28 -17.95 -2.14
N GLY A 304 34.47 -18.15 -2.70
CA GLY A 304 35.22 -17.15 -3.47
C GLY A 304 35.87 -16.07 -2.60
N ASN A 305 37.20 -15.98 -2.68
CA ASN A 305 38.04 -14.98 -1.98
C ASN A 305 37.71 -14.86 -0.48
N VAL A 306 37.60 -16.01 0.20
CA VAL A 306 37.17 -16.06 1.59
C VAL A 306 38.24 -15.50 2.52
N LYS A 307 37.84 -14.55 3.38
CA LYS A 307 38.68 -14.03 4.48
C LYS A 307 37.91 -14.13 5.79
N THR A 308 38.48 -14.84 6.77
CA THR A 308 37.94 -14.92 8.13
C THR A 308 38.83 -14.11 9.07
N SER A 309 38.23 -13.28 9.92
CA SER A 309 38.91 -12.53 10.97
C SER A 309 38.32 -12.89 12.33
N ILE A 310 39.18 -13.25 13.26
CA ILE A 310 38.84 -13.58 14.64
C ILE A 310 39.66 -12.63 15.51
N PRO A 311 39.08 -11.56 16.07
CA PRO A 311 39.76 -10.69 17.01
C PRO A 311 39.96 -11.42 18.33
N ASN A 312 41.06 -11.17 19.02
CA ASN A 312 41.42 -11.71 20.35
C ASN A 312 41.47 -13.25 20.42
N ILE A 313 42.34 -13.85 19.63
CA ILE A 313 42.86 -15.17 19.99
C ILE A 313 43.71 -14.89 21.21
N GLY A 314 43.15 -15.13 22.43
CA GLY A 314 43.80 -14.86 23.69
C GLY A 314 45.19 -15.54 23.73
N ASP A 315 46.13 -14.92 24.42
CA ASP A 315 47.42 -15.51 24.74
C ASP A 315 47.17 -16.89 25.33
N VAL A 316 47.47 -17.93 24.58
CA VAL A 316 47.56 -19.27 25.11
C VAL A 316 48.81 -19.23 25.98
N ASN A 317 48.64 -19.01 27.30
CA ASN A 317 49.70 -19.28 28.25
C ASN A 317 50.05 -20.75 28.10
N MET A 318 51.08 -21.04 27.28
CA MET A 318 51.77 -22.31 27.36
C MET A 318 52.51 -22.27 28.70
N GLY A 319 51.84 -22.82 29.71
CA GLY A 319 52.44 -23.04 31.01
C GLY A 319 53.74 -23.77 30.80
N ASP A 320 54.85 -23.19 31.25
CA ASP A 320 56.13 -23.84 31.42
C ASP A 320 55.92 -25.03 32.33
N GLU A 321 55.84 -26.24 31.78
CA GLU A 321 56.09 -27.44 32.54
C GLU A 321 57.59 -27.45 32.88
N LYS A 322 57.90 -27.21 34.14
CA LYS A 322 59.15 -27.55 34.78
C LYS A 322 59.10 -28.92 35.44
#